data_fc7e4cab62a2526c9a02301a03828c24
#
_entry.id   fc7e4cab62a2526c9a02301a03828c24
#
_cell.length_a   1.000
_cell.length_b   1.000
_cell.length_c   1.000
_cell.angle_alpha   90.00
_cell.angle_beta   90.00
_cell.angle_gamma   90.00
#
_symmetry.space_group_name_H-M   'P 1'
#
loop_
_entity.id
_entity.type
_entity.pdbx_description
1 polymer ?
#
loop_
_entity_poly.entity_id
_entity_poly.type
_entity_poly.pdbx_seq_one_letter_code
_entity_poly.pdbx_strand_id
1 'polypeptide(L)'
;MVQTTDSNRKLNINYVKTCDCRPSHISCISAKEWVKSQVIIQEFPITEDEIKEFYYESRDIRDKDIHPAVFPIALPAHFIKTLTHKGELVLDPFVGIGTTLLAAQDLGRNAVGFDLKKEYVEFTRKRLSQRRIADDGTQQVIKLDDAHNIPQYLDEGTVSLCITSPPYANMLAHQRLNKSIRGDLRKNSHYLKVQQYSNDQRDLGTMNHANYGKALEEIYAGILPLMRTRAHCIINVNDVWENNKRIPTHVYVMEALQKAGFEFRNTFVWDKRNLVNRVGIFGWPSNFISLGATMEFILDFWRPAK
;
A
#
# COMPACT_ATOMS: atom_id res chain seq x y z
N MET A 1 -9.99 -26.80 21.56
CA MET A 1 -8.79 -27.63 21.44
C MET A 1 -8.83 -28.30 20.05
N VAL A 2 -7.93 -27.97 19.23
CA VAL A 2 -7.16 -28.69 18.23
C VAL A 2 -6.39 -27.62 17.49
N GLN A 3 -5.17 -27.36 17.95
CA GLN A 3 -4.16 -26.70 17.13
C GLN A 3 -3.75 -27.74 16.08
N THR A 4 -4.29 -27.61 14.90
CA THR A 4 -3.67 -28.25 13.72
C THR A 4 -2.43 -27.41 13.38
N THR A 5 -1.28 -27.91 13.76
CA THR A 5 0.02 -27.49 13.24
C THR A 5 0.02 -27.76 11.74
N ASP A 6 -0.35 -26.76 10.95
CA ASP A 6 -0.32 -26.80 9.49
C ASP A 6 1.15 -26.71 9.08
N SER A 7 1.78 -27.88 8.94
CA SER A 7 3.21 -28.01 8.60
C SER A 7 3.53 -27.66 7.14
N ASN A 8 2.56 -27.14 6.39
CA ASN A 8 2.77 -26.74 4.99
C ASN A 8 2.03 -25.42 4.71
N ARG A 9 2.61 -24.30 5.15
CA ARG A 9 2.04 -22.95 4.90
C ARG A 9 2.25 -22.45 3.47
N LYS A 10 3.09 -23.12 2.66
CA LYS A 10 3.39 -22.69 1.30
C LYS A 10 2.14 -22.62 0.44
N LEU A 11 2.00 -21.51 -0.28
CA LEU A 11 0.89 -21.28 -1.18
C LEU A 11 1.17 -21.94 -2.53
N ASN A 12 0.22 -22.74 -3.00
CA ASN A 12 0.28 -23.32 -4.34
C ASN A 12 -0.34 -22.33 -5.35
N ILE A 13 0.46 -21.37 -5.81
CA ILE A 13 0.06 -20.37 -6.82
C ILE A 13 0.88 -20.62 -8.07
N ASN A 14 0.22 -20.72 -9.21
CA ASN A 14 0.90 -20.76 -10.51
C ASN A 14 1.25 -19.34 -10.96
N TYR A 15 2.48 -18.90 -10.68
CA TYR A 15 2.99 -17.56 -10.99
C TYR A 15 3.84 -17.50 -12.26
N VAL A 16 3.51 -18.30 -13.23
CA VAL A 16 4.21 -18.34 -14.52
C VAL A 16 3.63 -17.29 -15.46
N LYS A 17 4.53 -16.54 -16.13
CA LYS A 17 4.17 -15.62 -17.21
C LYS A 17 3.28 -16.31 -18.25
N THR A 18 2.11 -15.74 -18.52
CA THR A 18 1.10 -16.29 -19.45
C THR A 18 0.97 -15.52 -20.76
N CYS A 19 1.85 -14.53 -21.02
CA CYS A 19 1.84 -13.71 -22.23
C CYS A 19 2.99 -14.07 -23.18
N ASP A 20 2.84 -13.74 -24.47
CA ASP A 20 3.83 -13.98 -25.54
C ASP A 20 4.86 -12.84 -25.69
N CYS A 21 5.01 -12.00 -24.68
CA CYS A 21 5.97 -10.90 -24.73
C CYS A 21 7.41 -11.44 -24.81
N ARG A 22 8.28 -10.68 -25.50
CA ARG A 22 9.70 -11.02 -25.61
C ARG A 22 10.34 -11.14 -24.23
N PRO A 23 11.29 -12.06 -24.01
CA PRO A 23 11.97 -12.23 -22.72
C PRO A 23 12.66 -10.95 -22.20
N SER A 24 13.09 -10.06 -23.09
CA SER A 24 13.72 -8.79 -22.75
C SER A 24 12.74 -7.70 -22.27
N HIS A 25 11.44 -7.89 -22.43
CA HIS A 25 10.44 -6.94 -21.96
C HIS A 25 10.19 -7.17 -20.45
N ILE A 26 10.02 -6.09 -19.71
CA ILE A 26 9.71 -6.13 -18.27
C ILE A 26 8.21 -6.14 -18.00
N SER A 27 7.37 -5.89 -19.01
CA SER A 27 5.91 -5.83 -18.91
C SER A 27 5.24 -6.13 -20.25
N CYS A 28 3.90 -6.17 -20.25
CA CYS A 28 3.09 -6.42 -21.46
C CYS A 28 2.76 -5.18 -22.29
N ILE A 29 3.16 -3.99 -21.86
CA ILE A 29 2.89 -2.75 -22.60
C ILE A 29 3.92 -2.52 -23.68
N SER A 30 3.55 -1.72 -24.69
CA SER A 30 4.47 -1.30 -25.74
C SER A 30 5.55 -0.35 -25.21
N ALA A 31 6.71 -0.29 -25.88
CA ALA A 31 7.78 0.65 -25.51
C ALA A 31 7.29 2.11 -25.46
N LYS A 32 6.38 2.49 -26.40
CA LYS A 32 5.79 3.83 -26.44
C LYS A 32 4.91 4.12 -25.22
N GLU A 33 4.11 3.17 -24.78
CA GLU A 33 3.30 3.29 -23.55
C GLU A 33 4.19 3.32 -22.32
N TRP A 34 5.22 2.46 -22.29
CA TRP A 34 6.15 2.41 -21.18
C TRP A 34 6.87 3.75 -20.97
N VAL A 35 7.42 4.35 -22.04
CA VAL A 35 8.07 5.67 -21.95
C VAL A 35 7.10 6.74 -21.47
N LYS A 36 5.86 6.75 -21.96
CA LYS A 36 4.83 7.71 -21.52
C LYS A 36 4.43 7.55 -20.05
N SER A 37 4.55 6.35 -19.50
CA SER A 37 4.21 6.06 -18.11
C SER A 37 5.31 6.45 -17.12
N GLN A 38 6.53 6.75 -17.59
CA GLN A 38 7.71 7.06 -16.77
C GLN A 38 7.82 8.56 -16.47
N VAL A 39 6.77 9.16 -15.93
CA VAL A 39 6.79 10.54 -15.44
C VAL A 39 6.88 10.57 -13.92
N ILE A 40 7.67 11.49 -13.37
CA ILE A 40 7.94 11.57 -11.93
C ILE A 40 6.71 12.02 -11.16
N ILE A 41 5.96 12.98 -11.70
CA ILE A 41 4.71 13.45 -11.09
C ILE A 41 3.56 12.65 -11.68
N GLN A 42 2.88 11.90 -10.86
CA GLN A 42 1.78 11.01 -11.23
C GLN A 42 0.46 11.52 -10.66
N GLU A 43 -0.58 11.46 -11.47
CA GLU A 43 -1.97 11.65 -11.02
C GLU A 43 -2.70 10.32 -11.18
N PHE A 44 -3.34 9.86 -10.11
CA PHE A 44 -4.15 8.64 -10.13
C PHE A 44 -5.61 9.01 -9.94
N PRO A 45 -6.45 8.89 -10.98
CA PRO A 45 -7.85 9.20 -10.89
C PRO A 45 -8.57 8.20 -9.96
N ILE A 46 -9.57 8.72 -9.25
CA ILE A 46 -10.54 7.88 -8.53
C ILE A 46 -11.77 7.75 -9.43
N THR A 47 -12.24 6.54 -9.65
CA THR A 47 -13.45 6.28 -10.42
C THR A 47 -14.70 6.65 -9.62
N GLU A 48 -15.83 6.86 -10.31
CA GLU A 48 -17.10 7.12 -9.63
C GLU A 48 -17.52 5.98 -8.71
N ASP A 49 -17.22 4.73 -9.09
CA ASP A 49 -17.54 3.56 -8.29
C ASP A 49 -16.66 3.49 -7.02
N GLU A 50 -15.37 3.81 -7.13
CA GLU A 50 -14.50 3.95 -5.95
C GLU A 50 -14.96 5.09 -5.04
N ILE A 51 -15.43 6.21 -5.61
CA ILE A 51 -16.01 7.31 -4.84
C ILE A 51 -17.24 6.84 -4.07
N LYS A 52 -18.13 6.11 -4.72
CA LYS A 52 -19.31 5.56 -4.06
C LYS A 52 -18.93 4.54 -2.99
N GLU A 53 -18.07 3.58 -3.32
CA GLU A 53 -17.63 2.54 -2.41
C GLU A 53 -16.87 3.09 -1.18
N PHE A 54 -15.95 4.06 -1.36
CA PHE A 54 -15.08 4.52 -0.28
C PHE A 54 -15.49 5.84 0.37
N TYR A 55 -16.20 6.72 -0.35
CA TYR A 55 -16.52 8.05 0.14
C TYR A 55 -17.99 8.27 0.45
N TYR A 56 -18.90 7.58 -0.23
CA TYR A 56 -20.36 7.73 -0.01
C TYR A 56 -20.96 6.62 0.84
N GLU A 57 -20.63 5.37 0.59
CA GLU A 57 -21.04 4.26 1.46
C GLU A 57 -20.36 4.35 2.82
N SER A 58 -19.16 4.92 2.88
CA SER A 58 -18.50 5.23 4.15
C SER A 58 -19.25 6.28 4.97
N ARG A 59 -20.17 7.06 4.39
CA ARG A 59 -21.01 7.97 5.16
C ARG A 59 -22.13 7.26 5.91
N ASP A 60 -22.64 6.16 5.36
CA ASP A 60 -23.70 5.35 5.98
C ASP A 60 -23.13 4.20 6.82
N ILE A 61 -21.89 3.79 6.58
CA ILE A 61 -21.13 2.83 7.42
C ILE A 61 -20.34 3.56 8.53
N ARG A 62 -20.84 4.70 8.98
CA ARG A 62 -20.19 5.60 9.95
C ARG A 62 -19.84 4.97 11.31
N ASP A 63 -20.36 3.80 11.61
CA ASP A 63 -20.14 3.08 12.87
C ASP A 63 -19.22 1.86 12.70
N LYS A 64 -18.68 1.58 11.52
CA LYS A 64 -17.80 0.42 11.28
C LYS A 64 -16.47 0.89 10.69
N ASP A 65 -15.41 0.55 11.38
CA ASP A 65 -13.99 0.74 11.08
C ASP A 65 -13.57 0.48 9.61
N ILE A 66 -13.84 1.43 8.70
CA ILE A 66 -13.26 1.40 7.37
C ILE A 66 -11.82 1.89 7.45
N HIS A 67 -10.96 1.33 6.62
CA HIS A 67 -9.55 1.64 6.55
C HIS A 67 -9.31 3.16 6.33
N PRO A 68 -8.57 3.85 7.21
CA PRO A 68 -8.48 5.31 7.23
C PRO A 68 -7.64 5.90 6.10
N ALA A 69 -6.87 5.07 5.37
CA ALA A 69 -5.94 5.51 4.32
C ALA A 69 -6.00 4.53 3.14
N VAL A 70 -6.79 4.87 2.12
CA VAL A 70 -6.92 4.06 0.90
C VAL A 70 -6.35 4.85 -0.26
N PHE A 71 -5.55 4.21 -1.10
CA PHE A 71 -5.14 4.74 -2.39
C PHE A 71 -6.06 4.21 -3.52
N PRO A 72 -6.24 4.97 -4.63
CA PRO A 72 -7.06 4.53 -5.74
C PRO A 72 -6.49 3.30 -6.44
N ILE A 73 -7.34 2.48 -7.05
CA ILE A 73 -6.93 1.28 -7.82
C ILE A 73 -5.97 1.66 -8.95
N ALA A 74 -6.12 2.85 -9.52
CA ALA A 74 -5.24 3.36 -10.56
C ALA A 74 -3.75 3.39 -10.16
N LEU A 75 -3.43 3.61 -8.86
CA LEU A 75 -2.06 3.64 -8.38
C LEU A 75 -1.37 2.26 -8.51
N PRO A 76 -1.83 1.18 -7.84
CA PRO A 76 -1.20 -0.11 -8.01
C PRO A 76 -1.34 -0.63 -9.44
N ALA A 77 -2.44 -0.34 -10.13
CA ALA A 77 -2.62 -0.75 -11.52
C ALA A 77 -1.54 -0.18 -12.46
N HIS A 78 -1.12 1.06 -12.25
CA HIS A 78 -0.03 1.67 -13.01
C HIS A 78 1.27 0.86 -12.89
N PHE A 79 1.72 0.58 -11.66
CA PHE A 79 2.97 -0.15 -11.43
C PHE A 79 2.87 -1.63 -11.79
N ILE A 80 1.75 -2.30 -11.53
CA ILE A 80 1.50 -3.67 -11.95
C ILE A 80 1.57 -3.77 -13.48
N LYS A 81 0.92 -2.87 -14.21
CA LYS A 81 0.91 -2.85 -15.67
C LYS A 81 2.30 -2.59 -16.26
N THR A 82 3.09 -1.71 -15.65
CA THR A 82 4.39 -1.27 -16.17
C THR A 82 5.57 -2.15 -15.76
N LEU A 83 5.46 -2.90 -14.66
CA LEU A 83 6.57 -3.64 -14.05
C LEU A 83 6.36 -5.16 -13.98
N THR A 84 5.24 -5.68 -14.51
CA THR A 84 4.95 -7.12 -14.50
C THR A 84 4.33 -7.59 -15.81
N HIS A 85 4.43 -8.90 -16.03
CA HIS A 85 3.70 -9.62 -17.07
C HIS A 85 2.41 -10.26 -16.52
N LYS A 86 1.46 -10.59 -17.43
CA LYS A 86 0.29 -11.39 -17.09
C LYS A 86 0.73 -12.75 -16.50
N GLY A 87 0.00 -13.21 -15.48
CA GLY A 87 0.29 -14.42 -14.75
C GLY A 87 1.38 -14.31 -13.68
N GLU A 88 2.16 -13.23 -13.66
CA GLU A 88 3.20 -13.04 -12.64
C GLU A 88 2.62 -12.67 -11.28
N LEU A 89 3.44 -12.81 -10.23
CA LEU A 89 3.03 -12.65 -8.84
C LEU A 89 3.31 -11.23 -8.30
N VAL A 90 2.27 -10.61 -7.77
CA VAL A 90 2.32 -9.34 -7.03
C VAL A 90 2.15 -9.63 -5.54
N LEU A 91 2.97 -8.99 -4.71
CA LEU A 91 2.92 -9.08 -3.25
C LEU A 91 2.53 -7.72 -2.64
N ASP A 92 1.58 -7.73 -1.70
CA ASP A 92 1.26 -6.59 -0.84
C ASP A 92 1.33 -7.01 0.64
N PRO A 93 2.40 -6.63 1.36
CA PRO A 93 2.58 -6.98 2.78
C PRO A 93 1.56 -6.35 3.74
N PHE A 94 0.90 -5.25 3.34
CA PHE A 94 -0.02 -4.45 4.17
C PHE A 94 -1.27 -4.10 3.36
N VAL A 95 -1.98 -5.13 2.92
CA VAL A 95 -2.97 -5.06 1.85
C VAL A 95 -4.24 -4.27 2.21
N GLY A 96 -4.51 -4.05 3.49
CA GLY A 96 -5.70 -3.34 3.95
C GLY A 96 -6.98 -3.92 3.34
N ILE A 97 -7.74 -3.07 2.67
CA ILE A 97 -9.00 -3.46 2.01
C ILE A 97 -8.82 -4.00 0.58
N GLY A 98 -7.60 -4.40 0.19
CA GLY A 98 -7.35 -5.22 -0.99
C GLY A 98 -7.21 -4.49 -2.31
N THR A 99 -6.95 -3.19 -2.32
CA THR A 99 -6.87 -2.39 -3.56
C THR A 99 -5.83 -2.93 -4.54
N THR A 100 -4.66 -3.35 -4.05
CA THR A 100 -3.59 -3.98 -4.85
C THR A 100 -4.05 -5.30 -5.48
N LEU A 101 -4.76 -6.14 -4.71
CA LEU A 101 -5.24 -7.43 -5.20
C LEU A 101 -6.30 -7.27 -6.28
N LEU A 102 -7.19 -6.28 -6.14
CA LEU A 102 -8.18 -5.94 -7.15
C LEU A 102 -7.53 -5.46 -8.45
N ALA A 103 -6.53 -4.58 -8.35
CA ALA A 103 -5.78 -4.13 -9.51
C ALA A 103 -5.06 -5.29 -10.22
N ALA A 104 -4.49 -6.23 -9.46
CA ALA A 104 -3.85 -7.41 -10.01
C ALA A 104 -4.86 -8.33 -10.71
N GLN A 105 -6.06 -8.54 -10.12
CA GLN A 105 -7.15 -9.31 -10.71
C GLN A 105 -7.60 -8.70 -12.05
N ASP A 106 -7.88 -7.40 -12.09
CA ASP A 106 -8.32 -6.70 -13.31
C ASP A 106 -7.28 -6.79 -14.44
N LEU A 107 -6.02 -6.91 -14.08
CA LEU A 107 -4.91 -6.95 -15.04
C LEU A 107 -4.44 -8.36 -15.39
N GLY A 108 -5.04 -9.41 -14.83
CA GLY A 108 -4.65 -10.81 -15.07
C GLY A 108 -3.29 -11.16 -14.46
N ARG A 109 -3.04 -10.73 -13.23
CA ARG A 109 -1.86 -11.10 -12.43
C ARG A 109 -2.29 -11.89 -11.21
N ASN A 110 -1.43 -12.79 -10.76
CA ASN A 110 -1.57 -13.40 -9.45
C ASN A 110 -1.20 -12.39 -8.37
N ALA A 111 -1.85 -12.46 -7.21
CA ALA A 111 -1.52 -11.58 -6.10
C ALA A 111 -1.67 -12.26 -4.75
N VAL A 112 -0.80 -11.90 -3.82
CA VAL A 112 -0.88 -12.30 -2.42
C VAL A 112 -0.81 -11.05 -1.55
N GLY A 113 -1.73 -10.93 -0.60
CA GLY A 113 -1.75 -9.86 0.37
C GLY A 113 -1.83 -10.37 1.81
N PHE A 114 -1.30 -9.59 2.74
CA PHE A 114 -1.31 -9.86 4.17
C PHE A 114 -1.89 -8.69 4.94
N ASP A 115 -2.64 -8.99 5.98
CA ASP A 115 -3.12 -7.99 6.94
C ASP A 115 -3.33 -8.61 8.30
N LEU A 116 -3.13 -7.83 9.38
CA LEU A 116 -3.35 -8.25 10.76
C LEU A 116 -4.82 -8.14 11.17
N LYS A 117 -5.62 -7.35 10.45
CA LYS A 117 -7.01 -7.04 10.81
C LYS A 117 -7.98 -7.95 10.07
N LYS A 118 -8.69 -8.78 10.84
CA LYS A 118 -9.65 -9.76 10.30
C LYS A 118 -10.73 -9.12 9.44
N GLU A 119 -11.24 -7.96 9.86
CA GLU A 119 -12.29 -7.23 9.15
C GLU A 119 -11.82 -6.78 7.75
N TYR A 120 -10.56 -6.36 7.60
CA TYR A 120 -9.99 -6.01 6.31
C TYR A 120 -9.83 -7.23 5.40
N VAL A 121 -9.39 -8.35 5.97
CA VAL A 121 -9.28 -9.62 5.24
C VAL A 121 -10.63 -10.09 4.72
N GLU A 122 -11.67 -10.07 5.57
CA GLU A 122 -13.04 -10.47 5.19
C GLU A 122 -13.63 -9.51 4.15
N PHE A 123 -13.44 -8.22 4.32
CA PHE A 123 -13.88 -7.21 3.37
C PHE A 123 -13.19 -7.37 2.00
N THR A 124 -11.89 -7.58 1.98
CA THR A 124 -11.13 -7.83 0.75
C THR A 124 -11.62 -9.08 0.02
N ARG A 125 -11.87 -10.19 0.73
CA ARG A 125 -12.44 -11.42 0.15
C ARG A 125 -13.78 -11.15 -0.54
N LYS A 126 -14.64 -10.38 0.12
CA LYS A 126 -15.93 -9.99 -0.45
C LYS A 126 -15.77 -9.17 -1.74
N ARG A 127 -14.89 -8.16 -1.74
CA ARG A 127 -14.60 -7.34 -2.92
C ARG A 127 -14.07 -8.16 -4.10
N LEU A 128 -13.10 -9.03 -3.85
CA LEU A 128 -12.53 -9.91 -4.88
C LEU A 128 -13.59 -10.83 -5.51
N SER A 129 -14.48 -11.41 -4.69
CA SER A 129 -15.54 -12.28 -5.18
C SER A 129 -16.60 -11.54 -6.01
N GLN A 130 -16.93 -10.30 -5.64
CA GLN A 130 -17.90 -9.49 -6.37
C GLN A 130 -17.38 -8.96 -7.70
N ARG A 131 -16.08 -8.75 -7.82
CA ARG A 131 -15.46 -8.15 -9.01
C ARG A 131 -15.05 -9.17 -10.07
N ARG A 132 -14.93 -10.45 -9.71
CA ARG A 132 -14.49 -11.50 -10.63
C ARG A 132 -15.58 -11.81 -11.66
N ILE A 133 -15.35 -11.38 -12.91
CA ILE A 133 -16.33 -11.56 -14.00
C ILE A 133 -16.03 -12.86 -14.78
N ALA A 134 -14.75 -13.24 -14.92
CA ALA A 134 -14.31 -14.43 -15.64
C ALA A 134 -13.16 -15.12 -14.93
N ASP A 135 -13.02 -16.43 -15.13
CA ASP A 135 -11.84 -17.16 -14.69
C ASP A 135 -10.74 -17.04 -15.76
N ASP A 136 -9.75 -16.24 -15.47
CA ASP A 136 -8.56 -16.04 -16.31
C ASP A 136 -7.36 -16.89 -15.85
N GLY A 137 -7.61 -17.83 -14.92
CA GLY A 137 -6.60 -18.72 -14.34
C GLY A 137 -5.69 -18.03 -13.30
N THR A 138 -5.94 -16.75 -12.96
CA THR A 138 -5.18 -16.07 -11.91
C THR A 138 -5.81 -16.23 -10.54
N GLN A 139 -5.00 -16.10 -9.51
CA GLN A 139 -5.40 -16.25 -8.12
C GLN A 139 -5.05 -15.01 -7.31
N GLN A 140 -6.01 -14.53 -6.53
CA GLN A 140 -5.80 -13.46 -5.54
C GLN A 140 -6.04 -14.06 -4.16
N VAL A 141 -4.99 -14.11 -3.36
CA VAL A 141 -4.99 -14.73 -2.02
C VAL A 141 -4.75 -13.66 -0.97
N ILE A 142 -5.59 -13.63 0.06
CA ILE A 142 -5.38 -12.79 1.23
C ILE A 142 -5.25 -13.63 2.49
N LYS A 143 -4.23 -13.32 3.30
CA LYS A 143 -3.91 -13.99 4.56
C LYS A 143 -4.12 -13.06 5.75
N LEU A 144 -4.74 -13.58 6.80
CA LEU A 144 -4.79 -12.94 8.11
C LEU A 144 -3.53 -13.38 8.86
N ASP A 145 -2.44 -12.65 8.66
CA ASP A 145 -1.15 -12.96 9.31
C ASP A 145 -0.24 -11.73 9.31
N ASP A 146 0.82 -11.81 10.12
CA ASP A 146 1.87 -10.83 10.23
C ASP A 146 2.79 -10.85 8.99
N ALA A 147 3.17 -9.68 8.50
CA ALA A 147 4.09 -9.53 7.38
C ALA A 147 5.47 -10.19 7.61
N HIS A 148 5.91 -10.33 8.85
CA HIS A 148 7.13 -11.09 9.20
C HIS A 148 7.05 -12.57 8.81
N ASN A 149 5.84 -13.11 8.70
CA ASN A 149 5.61 -14.52 8.36
C ASN A 149 5.55 -14.79 6.85
N ILE A 150 5.59 -13.78 5.99
CA ILE A 150 5.53 -13.91 4.54
C ILE A 150 6.49 -14.97 3.97
N PRO A 151 7.75 -15.10 4.45
CA PRO A 151 8.68 -16.11 3.97
C PRO A 151 8.21 -17.57 4.16
N GLN A 152 7.26 -17.79 5.05
CA GLN A 152 6.67 -19.13 5.27
C GLN A 152 5.66 -19.50 4.17
N TYR A 153 5.17 -18.53 3.40
CA TYR A 153 4.10 -18.71 2.41
C TYR A 153 4.58 -18.74 0.97
N LEU A 154 5.68 -18.08 0.66
CA LEU A 154 6.18 -17.89 -0.70
C LEU A 154 7.59 -18.47 -0.86
N ASP A 155 7.90 -18.93 -2.08
CA ASP A 155 9.22 -19.43 -2.42
C ASP A 155 10.14 -18.31 -2.91
N GLU A 156 11.45 -18.50 -2.80
CA GLU A 156 12.45 -17.56 -3.26
C GLU A 156 12.35 -17.31 -4.77
N GLY A 157 12.53 -16.05 -5.17
CA GLY A 157 12.54 -15.64 -6.56
C GLY A 157 11.20 -15.73 -7.29
N THR A 158 10.06 -15.77 -6.57
CA THR A 158 8.73 -15.91 -7.17
C THR A 158 8.00 -14.58 -7.36
N VAL A 159 8.26 -13.59 -6.50
CA VAL A 159 7.59 -12.28 -6.53
C VAL A 159 8.18 -11.39 -7.61
N SER A 160 7.34 -10.93 -8.54
CA SER A 160 7.73 -10.05 -9.65
C SER A 160 7.58 -8.56 -9.30
N LEU A 161 6.72 -8.24 -8.36
CA LEU A 161 6.51 -6.88 -7.85
C LEU A 161 6.03 -6.96 -6.41
N CYS A 162 6.67 -6.21 -5.52
CA CYS A 162 6.12 -5.87 -4.22
C CYS A 162 5.57 -4.44 -4.31
N ILE A 163 4.31 -4.21 -3.92
CA ILE A 163 3.72 -2.87 -3.91
C ILE A 163 2.76 -2.72 -2.74
N THR A 164 2.93 -1.64 -1.96
CA THR A 164 2.15 -1.42 -0.75
C THR A 164 2.21 0.03 -0.26
N SER A 165 1.36 0.33 0.72
CA SER A 165 1.46 1.50 1.60
C SER A 165 1.46 1.01 3.05
N PRO A 166 2.61 0.95 3.72
CA PRO A 166 2.67 0.45 5.09
C PRO A 166 1.93 1.36 6.05
N PRO A 167 1.39 0.83 7.17
CA PRO A 167 0.86 1.67 8.24
C PRO A 167 1.93 2.65 8.71
N TYR A 168 1.55 3.92 8.93
CA TYR A 168 2.52 4.93 9.37
C TYR A 168 2.65 4.89 10.89
N ALA A 169 3.89 4.94 11.38
CA ALA A 169 4.20 4.95 12.81
C ALA A 169 3.39 6.02 13.54
N ASN A 170 2.69 5.62 14.60
CA ASN A 170 2.01 6.50 15.56
C ASN A 170 1.07 7.58 14.95
N MET A 171 0.76 7.51 13.64
CA MET A 171 0.00 8.55 12.94
C MET A 171 -1.41 8.73 13.48
N LEU A 172 -2.05 7.64 13.92
CA LEU A 172 -3.43 7.63 14.38
C LEU A 172 -3.58 7.74 15.91
N ALA A 173 -2.47 7.65 16.66
CA ALA A 173 -2.48 7.75 18.11
C ALA A 173 -2.79 9.16 18.62
N HIS A 174 -2.63 10.19 17.78
CA HIS A 174 -2.89 11.55 18.17
C HIS A 174 -4.28 12.01 17.73
N GLN A 175 -5.10 12.41 18.70
CA GLN A 175 -6.37 13.10 18.42
C GLN A 175 -6.10 14.34 17.57
N ARG A 176 -6.51 14.30 16.32
CA ARG A 176 -6.53 15.51 15.47
C ARG A 176 -7.62 16.44 15.99
N LEU A 177 -7.28 17.31 16.91
CA LEU A 177 -8.16 18.38 17.38
C LEU A 177 -8.30 19.42 16.26
N ASN A 178 -9.20 19.20 15.31
CA ASN A 178 -9.63 20.22 14.35
C ASN A 178 -10.50 21.25 15.08
N LYS A 179 -9.87 22.13 15.83
CA LYS A 179 -10.55 23.32 16.39
C LYS A 179 -10.69 24.37 15.31
N SER A 180 -11.86 24.98 15.22
CA SER A 180 -12.05 26.20 14.45
C SER A 180 -11.24 27.34 15.12
N ILE A 181 -10.98 28.46 14.41
CA ILE A 181 -10.36 29.66 14.97
C ILE A 181 -11.13 30.19 16.20
N ARG A 182 -12.42 29.84 16.32
CA ARG A 182 -13.29 30.20 17.45
C ARG A 182 -13.31 29.14 18.58
N GLY A 183 -12.45 28.13 18.52
CA GLY A 183 -12.36 27.09 19.56
C GLY A 183 -13.38 25.97 19.46
N ASP A 184 -14.39 26.08 18.59
CA ASP A 184 -15.40 25.04 18.40
C ASP A 184 -14.86 23.86 17.58
N LEU A 185 -15.25 22.63 17.92
CA LEU A 185 -14.98 21.46 17.10
C LEU A 185 -15.71 21.63 15.76
N ARG A 186 -14.96 21.58 14.65
CA ARG A 186 -15.59 21.59 13.31
C ARG A 186 -16.55 20.42 13.21
N LYS A 187 -17.69 20.63 12.52
CA LYS A 187 -18.76 19.61 12.31
C LYS A 187 -18.28 18.28 11.71
N ASN A 188 -17.05 18.22 11.22
CA ASN A 188 -16.37 17.01 10.74
C ASN A 188 -15.63 16.23 11.85
N SER A 189 -16.16 16.23 13.07
CA SER A 189 -15.65 15.50 14.22
C SER A 189 -15.61 13.96 14.03
N HIS A 190 -16.10 13.44 12.91
CA HIS A 190 -16.05 12.03 12.57
C HIS A 190 -14.60 11.47 12.50
N TYR A 191 -13.62 12.30 12.15
CA TYR A 191 -12.19 11.94 12.23
C TYR A 191 -11.66 11.80 13.67
N LEU A 192 -12.42 12.22 14.68
CA LEU A 192 -12.05 12.04 16.10
C LEU A 192 -12.23 10.60 16.56
N LYS A 193 -12.94 9.77 15.79
CA LYS A 193 -13.18 8.34 16.09
C LYS A 193 -12.31 7.39 15.28
N VAL A 194 -11.41 7.90 14.43
CA VAL A 194 -10.48 7.04 13.70
C VAL A 194 -9.46 6.52 14.72
N GLN A 195 -9.73 5.33 15.22
CA GLN A 195 -8.85 4.57 16.07
C GLN A 195 -7.65 4.08 15.25
N GLN A 196 -6.60 3.65 15.93
CA GLN A 196 -5.44 3.00 15.33
C GLN A 196 -5.85 1.91 14.33
N TYR A 197 -4.98 1.58 13.38
CA TYR A 197 -5.23 0.52 12.39
C TYR A 197 -5.65 -0.78 13.08
N SER A 198 -4.99 -1.13 14.18
CA SER A 198 -5.40 -2.20 15.10
C SER A 198 -4.94 -1.92 16.53
N ASN A 199 -5.37 -2.76 17.49
CA ASN A 199 -4.85 -2.77 18.86
C ASN A 199 -3.74 -3.83 19.03
N ASP A 200 -3.28 -4.43 17.95
CA ASP A 200 -2.22 -5.45 17.97
C ASP A 200 -0.86 -4.76 18.13
N GLN A 201 -0.05 -5.23 19.08
CA GLN A 201 1.29 -4.68 19.32
C GLN A 201 2.26 -4.91 18.14
N ARG A 202 1.94 -5.85 17.24
CA ARG A 202 2.69 -6.12 16.02
C ARG A 202 2.37 -5.10 14.91
N ASP A 203 1.29 -4.33 15.06
CA ASP A 203 0.90 -3.31 14.09
C ASP A 203 1.92 -2.16 14.09
N LEU A 204 2.55 -1.95 12.94
CA LEU A 204 3.51 -0.87 12.71
C LEU A 204 2.95 0.50 13.06
N GLY A 205 1.63 0.70 12.88
CA GLY A 205 0.92 1.93 13.20
C GLY A 205 0.87 2.27 14.69
N THR A 206 1.21 1.31 15.58
CA THR A 206 1.28 1.52 17.03
C THR A 206 2.69 1.82 17.52
N MET A 207 3.70 1.65 16.67
CA MET A 207 5.11 1.73 17.04
C MET A 207 5.62 3.16 17.06
N ASN A 208 6.63 3.43 17.92
CA ASN A 208 7.42 4.66 17.78
C ASN A 208 8.33 4.58 16.54
N HIS A 209 8.84 5.72 16.07
CA HIS A 209 9.60 5.80 14.81
C HIS A 209 10.84 4.90 14.77
N ALA A 210 11.56 4.72 15.89
CA ALA A 210 12.75 3.86 15.93
C ALA A 210 12.39 2.39 15.75
N ASN A 211 11.37 1.91 16.47
CA ASN A 211 10.87 0.53 16.36
C ASN A 211 10.22 0.30 15.00
N TYR A 212 9.52 1.29 14.46
CA TYR A 212 8.92 1.25 13.13
C TYR A 212 9.98 0.99 12.03
N GLY A 213 11.08 1.77 12.03
CA GLY A 213 12.16 1.58 11.06
C GLY A 213 12.78 0.19 11.16
N LYS A 214 13.00 -0.30 12.39
CA LYS A 214 13.56 -1.64 12.62
C LYS A 214 12.61 -2.75 12.16
N ALA A 215 11.32 -2.65 12.47
CA ALA A 215 10.32 -3.63 12.03
C ALA A 215 10.18 -3.67 10.51
N LEU A 216 10.22 -2.51 9.82
CA LEU A 216 10.27 -2.47 8.36
C LEU A 216 11.52 -3.15 7.82
N GLU A 217 12.70 -2.87 8.38
CA GLU A 217 13.95 -3.52 7.98
C GLU A 217 13.84 -5.04 8.07
N GLU A 218 13.34 -5.58 9.19
CA GLU A 218 13.16 -7.02 9.42
C GLU A 218 12.17 -7.65 8.41
N ILE A 219 11.01 -7.02 8.19
CA ILE A 219 10.01 -7.48 7.23
C ILE A 219 10.58 -7.51 5.81
N TYR A 220 11.21 -6.42 5.37
CA TYR A 220 11.73 -6.32 4.01
C TYR A 220 12.98 -7.16 3.78
N ALA A 221 13.80 -7.41 4.80
CA ALA A 221 14.88 -8.40 4.74
C ALA A 221 14.34 -9.83 4.49
N GLY A 222 13.18 -10.16 5.08
CA GLY A 222 12.48 -11.41 4.80
C GLY A 222 11.85 -11.47 3.40
N ILE A 223 11.37 -10.34 2.87
CA ILE A 223 10.76 -10.26 1.53
C ILE A 223 11.81 -10.27 0.41
N LEU A 224 12.96 -9.68 0.61
CA LEU A 224 14.01 -9.53 -0.41
C LEU A 224 14.32 -10.85 -1.15
N PRO A 225 14.60 -11.98 -0.48
CA PRO A 225 14.89 -13.24 -1.17
C PRO A 225 13.70 -13.81 -1.95
N LEU A 226 12.47 -13.44 -1.60
CA LEU A 226 11.27 -13.91 -2.30
C LEU A 226 11.06 -13.21 -3.65
N MET A 227 11.59 -12.01 -3.80
CA MET A 227 11.47 -11.26 -5.05
C MET A 227 12.42 -11.83 -6.11
N ARG A 228 12.05 -11.70 -7.38
CA ARG A 228 12.96 -11.98 -8.50
C ARG A 228 14.10 -10.98 -8.52
N THR A 229 15.24 -11.39 -9.02
CA THR A 229 16.35 -10.46 -9.29
C THR A 229 15.87 -9.32 -10.20
N ARG A 230 16.15 -8.08 -9.81
CA ARG A 230 15.70 -6.84 -10.47
C ARG A 230 14.19 -6.60 -10.42
N ALA A 231 13.44 -7.37 -9.63
CA ALA A 231 12.04 -7.04 -9.35
C ALA A 231 11.96 -5.78 -8.49
N HIS A 232 10.93 -4.98 -8.76
CA HIS A 232 10.72 -3.69 -8.09
C HIS A 232 9.90 -3.86 -6.80
N CYS A 233 10.24 -3.02 -5.81
CA CYS A 233 9.48 -2.85 -4.57
C CYS A 233 9.02 -1.39 -4.49
N ILE A 234 7.72 -1.16 -4.61
CA ILE A 234 7.09 0.16 -4.68
C ILE A 234 6.39 0.45 -3.36
N ILE A 235 6.80 1.53 -2.69
CA ILE A 235 6.26 1.93 -1.40
C ILE A 235 5.61 3.30 -1.50
N ASN A 236 4.28 3.36 -1.35
CA ASN A 236 3.57 4.62 -1.22
C ASN A 236 3.60 5.08 0.24
N VAL A 237 4.09 6.28 0.51
CA VAL A 237 4.26 6.81 1.86
C VAL A 237 4.07 8.32 1.91
N ASN A 238 3.50 8.81 3.01
CA ASN A 238 3.37 10.24 3.29
C ASN A 238 4.12 10.60 4.56
N ASP A 239 4.60 11.85 4.62
CA ASP A 239 5.10 12.43 5.85
C ASP A 239 3.97 12.76 6.81
N VAL A 240 4.19 12.52 8.08
CA VAL A 240 3.19 12.73 9.11
C VAL A 240 3.50 13.97 9.97
N TRP A 241 2.45 14.54 10.56
CA TRP A 241 2.58 15.59 11.57
C TRP A 241 2.46 14.99 12.97
N GLU A 242 3.46 15.22 13.78
CA GLU A 242 3.46 14.82 15.18
C GLU A 242 4.00 15.96 16.04
N ASN A 243 3.26 16.36 17.07
CA ASN A 243 3.67 17.42 18.02
C ASN A 243 4.13 18.72 17.33
N ASN A 244 3.40 19.20 16.32
CA ASN A 244 3.71 20.38 15.50
C ASN A 244 5.03 20.27 14.71
N LYS A 245 5.55 19.06 14.50
CA LYS A 245 6.71 18.79 13.65
C LYS A 245 6.33 17.88 12.51
N ARG A 246 6.93 18.10 11.36
CA ARG A 246 6.82 17.18 10.24
C ARG A 246 7.85 16.08 10.42
N ILE A 247 7.37 14.85 10.43
CA ILE A 247 8.20 13.65 10.51
C ILE A 247 8.36 13.12 9.08
N PRO A 248 9.60 13.04 8.56
CA PRO A 248 9.86 12.59 7.20
C PRO A 248 9.81 11.05 7.13
N THR A 249 8.60 10.50 7.17
CA THR A 249 8.37 9.04 7.18
C THR A 249 8.99 8.36 5.96
N HIS A 250 8.99 9.04 4.81
CA HIS A 250 9.62 8.53 3.58
C HIS A 250 11.12 8.26 3.75
N VAL A 251 11.83 9.06 4.58
CA VAL A 251 13.27 8.84 4.87
C VAL A 251 13.46 7.58 5.71
N TYR A 252 12.64 7.39 6.77
CA TYR A 252 12.71 6.17 7.58
C TYR A 252 12.45 4.90 6.76
N VAL A 253 11.47 4.95 5.85
CA VAL A 253 11.20 3.84 4.92
C VAL A 253 12.38 3.60 4.00
N MET A 254 12.97 4.67 3.45
CA MET A 254 14.13 4.55 2.55
C MET A 254 15.32 3.90 3.26
N GLU A 255 15.66 4.36 4.45
CA GLU A 255 16.75 3.79 5.26
C GLU A 255 16.50 2.33 5.63
N ALA A 256 15.26 1.98 6.02
CA ALA A 256 14.90 0.62 6.39
C ALA A 256 15.06 -0.36 5.22
N LEU A 257 14.57 -0.01 4.03
CA LEU A 257 14.67 -0.88 2.86
C LEU A 257 16.13 -1.00 2.36
N GLN A 258 16.90 0.07 2.41
CA GLN A 258 18.34 0.01 2.06
C GLN A 258 19.10 -0.90 3.03
N LYS A 259 18.85 -0.84 4.34
CA LYS A 259 19.41 -1.75 5.34
C LYS A 259 18.98 -3.20 5.12
N ALA A 260 17.74 -3.41 4.69
CA ALA A 260 17.22 -4.72 4.31
C ALA A 260 17.87 -5.30 3.04
N GLY A 261 18.69 -4.52 2.32
CA GLY A 261 19.43 -4.95 1.13
C GLY A 261 18.81 -4.57 -0.21
N PHE A 262 17.75 -3.74 -0.21
CA PHE A 262 17.20 -3.18 -1.45
C PHE A 262 18.06 -2.02 -1.96
N GLU A 263 18.11 -1.86 -3.27
CA GLU A 263 18.73 -0.72 -3.93
C GLU A 263 17.67 0.31 -4.31
N PHE A 264 17.81 1.54 -3.82
CA PHE A 264 16.92 2.65 -4.16
C PHE A 264 17.12 3.08 -5.62
N ARG A 265 16.01 3.28 -6.35
CA ARG A 265 16.03 3.62 -7.78
C ARG A 265 15.47 5.00 -8.05
N ASN A 266 14.22 5.24 -7.65
CA ASN A 266 13.51 6.46 -8.01
C ASN A 266 12.58 6.92 -6.89
N THR A 267 12.19 8.20 -6.94
CA THR A 267 11.04 8.72 -6.23
C THR A 267 10.04 9.26 -7.25
N PHE A 268 8.81 8.76 -7.18
CA PHE A 268 7.67 9.40 -7.84
C PHE A 268 6.89 10.22 -6.84
N VAL A 269 6.20 11.23 -7.32
CA VAL A 269 5.30 12.06 -6.51
C VAL A 269 3.88 11.83 -6.97
N TRP A 270 3.03 11.33 -6.08
CA TRP A 270 1.60 11.28 -6.34
C TRP A 270 0.98 12.63 -6.04
N ASP A 271 0.56 13.34 -7.08
CA ASP A 271 -0.17 14.61 -6.96
C ASP A 271 -1.63 14.34 -6.59
N LYS A 272 -2.02 14.80 -5.41
CA LYS A 272 -3.37 14.61 -4.86
C LYS A 272 -4.25 15.86 -4.98
N ARG A 273 -3.80 16.91 -5.68
CA ARG A 273 -4.55 18.18 -5.74
C ARG A 273 -5.95 18.01 -6.33
N ASN A 274 -6.13 17.07 -7.24
CA ASN A 274 -7.44 16.73 -7.80
C ASN A 274 -8.36 15.97 -6.83
N LEU A 275 -7.80 15.38 -5.77
CA LEU A 275 -8.53 14.58 -4.77
C LEU A 275 -8.82 15.36 -3.50
N VAL A 276 -8.02 16.38 -3.21
CA VAL A 276 -8.12 17.18 -2.00
C VAL A 276 -8.72 18.53 -2.39
N ASN A 277 -9.97 18.75 -2.06
CA ASN A 277 -10.73 19.94 -2.46
C ASN A 277 -10.13 21.28 -2.00
N ARG A 278 -9.08 21.32 -1.18
CA ARG A 278 -8.37 22.52 -0.76
C ARG A 278 -6.97 22.20 -0.27
N VAL A 279 -6.01 22.97 -0.73
CA VAL A 279 -4.68 23.04 -0.11
C VAL A 279 -4.86 23.52 1.33
N GLY A 280 -4.58 22.64 2.28
CA GLY A 280 -4.56 23.04 3.68
C GLY A 280 -3.36 23.93 3.94
N ILE A 281 -3.58 25.18 4.30
CA ILE A 281 -2.54 26.07 4.80
C ILE A 281 -2.68 26.14 6.31
N PHE A 282 -1.61 25.80 7.02
CA PHE A 282 -1.53 25.95 8.46
C PHE A 282 -0.81 27.25 8.80
N GLY A 283 -1.58 28.25 9.20
CA GLY A 283 -1.08 29.59 9.54
C GLY A 283 -1.65 30.71 8.66
N TRP A 284 -1.14 31.92 8.87
CA TRP A 284 -1.45 33.14 8.15
C TRP A 284 -0.15 33.75 7.62
N PRO A 285 -0.20 34.76 6.72
CA PRO A 285 1.01 35.43 6.26
C PRO A 285 1.93 35.95 7.37
N SER A 286 1.36 36.28 8.54
CA SER A 286 2.11 36.74 9.70
C SER A 286 2.69 35.60 10.56
N ASN A 287 2.16 34.40 10.47
CA ASN A 287 2.58 33.24 11.28
C ASN A 287 2.47 31.93 10.53
N PHE A 288 2.92 31.94 9.28
CA PHE A 288 2.91 30.74 8.44
C PHE A 288 3.67 29.59 9.11
N ILE A 289 3.02 28.44 9.21
CA ILE A 289 3.57 27.25 9.85
C ILE A 289 3.97 26.21 8.80
N SER A 290 3.05 25.81 7.92
CA SER A 290 3.28 24.79 6.91
C SER A 290 2.18 24.74 5.86
N LEU A 291 2.48 24.09 4.74
CA LEU A 291 1.48 23.66 3.76
C LEU A 291 0.90 22.30 4.13
N GLY A 292 -0.38 22.10 3.85
CA GLY A 292 -1.00 20.78 3.91
C GLY A 292 -0.38 19.85 2.87
N ALA A 293 -0.31 18.55 3.17
CA ALA A 293 0.18 17.58 2.22
C ALA A 293 -0.83 17.38 1.08
N THR A 294 -0.47 17.85 -0.10
CA THR A 294 -1.22 17.63 -1.35
C THR A 294 -0.57 16.58 -2.24
N MET A 295 0.42 15.89 -1.72
CA MET A 295 1.17 14.86 -2.42
C MET A 295 1.54 13.71 -1.47
N GLU A 296 1.87 12.57 -2.04
CA GLU A 296 2.54 11.47 -1.37
C GLU A 296 3.79 11.07 -2.15
N PHE A 297 4.75 10.46 -1.45
CA PHE A 297 5.94 9.91 -2.08
C PHE A 297 5.69 8.46 -2.47
N ILE A 298 6.12 8.08 -3.67
CA ILE A 298 6.16 6.70 -4.11
C ILE A 298 7.62 6.36 -4.33
N LEU A 299 8.17 5.56 -3.43
CA LEU A 299 9.57 5.16 -3.43
C LEU A 299 9.71 3.86 -4.23
N ASP A 300 10.62 3.84 -5.17
CA ASP A 300 10.94 2.71 -6.02
C ASP A 300 12.30 2.13 -5.63
N PHE A 301 12.27 0.88 -5.23
CA PHE A 301 13.45 0.08 -4.94
C PHE A 301 13.45 -1.16 -5.83
N TRP A 302 14.57 -1.81 -5.94
CA TRP A 302 14.62 -3.12 -6.55
C TRP A 302 15.51 -4.09 -5.78
N ARG A 303 15.30 -5.40 -6.04
CA ARG A 303 16.24 -6.43 -5.61
C ARG A 303 17.48 -6.37 -6.50
N PRO A 304 18.69 -6.10 -5.97
CA PRO A 304 19.92 -6.06 -6.76
C PRO A 304 20.23 -7.43 -7.39
N ALA A 305 20.93 -7.42 -8.52
CA ALA A 305 21.57 -8.61 -9.02
C ALA A 305 22.80 -8.89 -8.13
N LYS A 306 22.91 -10.14 -7.66
CA LYS A 306 24.12 -10.57 -6.97
C LYS A 306 25.30 -10.51 -7.90
#